data_d2e18b10ceafa488aa0c38f474075d92
#
_entry.id   d2e18b10ceafa488aa0c38f474075d92
#
_cell.length_a   1.000
_cell.length_b   1.000
_cell.length_c   1.000
_cell.angle_alpha   90.00
_cell.angle_beta   90.00
_cell.angle_gamma   90.00
#
_symmetry.space_group_name_H-M   'P 1'
#
loop_
_entity.id
_entity.type
_entity.pdbx_description
1 polymer ?
#
loop_
_entity_poly.entity_id
_entity_poly.type
_entity_poly.pdbx_seq_one_letter_code
_entity_poly.pdbx_strand_id
1 'polypeptide(L)'
;MSGFVFKQFTVEQTRSAMKVSTDGILLGAWAELANAKSLLDIGTGTGLLALMAKQRAPKAKVVAIEVDVEACIDAKFNFANSPWPEICLHHGAIQSFQSTQPFDVIITNPPYFNASLKGDNEARNTARHTDGLGFSELIECCTELSHANTLLNVILPCKEASSFIEQAKCKGWNLARMCNVRTTLRKPPSRSLMLFSLQPEVCQTSSLTIHAAEGGYSDEYVSLCKDFYLKM
;
A
#
# COMPACT_ATOMS: atom_id res chain seq x y z
N MET A 1 5.56 12.65 22.02
CA MET A 1 5.93 11.70 20.96
C MET A 1 4.67 10.95 20.57
N SER A 2 4.20 11.09 19.33
CA SER A 2 2.94 10.49 18.85
C SER A 2 3.23 9.33 17.88
N GLY A 3 4.29 8.57 18.14
CA GLY A 3 4.69 7.45 17.31
C GLY A 3 3.81 6.22 17.54
N PHE A 4 3.53 5.47 16.46
CA PHE A 4 2.92 4.15 16.55
C PHE A 4 4.02 3.09 16.69
N VAL A 5 3.98 2.32 17.79
CA VAL A 5 5.05 1.36 18.11
C VAL A 5 4.66 -0.04 17.63
N PHE A 6 5.48 -0.61 16.77
CA PHE A 6 5.43 -2.00 16.31
C PHE A 6 6.46 -2.86 17.05
N LYS A 7 6.45 -4.17 16.82
CA LYS A 7 7.41 -5.09 17.48
C LYS A 7 8.86 -4.81 17.14
N GLN A 8 9.16 -4.40 15.90
CA GLN A 8 10.53 -4.23 15.43
C GLN A 8 10.89 -2.78 15.08
N PHE A 9 9.92 -1.88 14.96
CA PHE A 9 10.15 -0.48 14.60
C PHE A 9 9.06 0.43 15.17
N THR A 10 9.31 1.73 15.14
CA THR A 10 8.34 2.77 15.50
C THR A 10 8.12 3.68 14.32
N VAL A 11 6.89 4.12 14.11
CA VAL A 11 6.52 5.08 13.06
C VAL A 11 6.12 6.40 13.71
N GLU A 12 7.01 7.40 13.66
CA GLU A 12 6.66 8.79 13.94
C GLU A 12 5.84 9.34 12.78
N GLN A 13 4.81 10.12 13.12
CA GLN A 13 3.82 10.60 12.16
C GLN A 13 3.31 11.99 12.54
N THR A 14 4.22 12.87 12.94
CA THR A 14 3.86 14.20 13.44
C THR A 14 3.50 15.15 12.31
N ARG A 15 4.15 15.04 11.18
CA ARG A 15 4.07 15.94 10.02
C ARG A 15 3.15 15.42 8.93
N SER A 16 3.25 14.14 8.60
CA SER A 16 2.46 13.50 7.56
C SER A 16 0.95 13.68 7.77
N ALA A 17 0.23 14.04 6.72
CA ALA A 17 -1.22 14.11 6.72
C ALA A 17 -1.88 12.73 6.88
N MET A 18 -1.26 11.69 6.30
CA MET A 18 -1.71 10.31 6.41
C MET A 18 -1.03 9.64 7.61
N LYS A 19 -1.82 9.25 8.58
CA LYS A 19 -1.35 8.51 9.77
C LYS A 19 -1.32 7.01 9.49
N VAL A 20 -0.63 6.25 10.36
CA VAL A 20 -0.72 4.78 10.38
C VAL A 20 -2.20 4.38 10.36
N SER A 21 -2.57 3.58 9.39
CA SER A 21 -3.95 3.18 9.15
C SER A 21 -4.09 1.66 9.11
N THR A 22 -5.30 1.17 9.39
CA THR A 22 -5.60 -0.26 9.24
C THR A 22 -5.34 -0.75 7.81
N ASP A 23 -5.60 0.10 6.80
CA ASP A 23 -5.37 -0.23 5.39
C ASP A 23 -3.87 -0.51 5.12
N GLY A 24 -2.98 0.38 5.61
CA GLY A 24 -1.53 0.18 5.48
C GLY A 24 -1.04 -1.09 6.18
N ILE A 25 -1.52 -1.33 7.41
CA ILE A 25 -1.14 -2.54 8.17
C ILE A 25 -1.64 -3.81 7.47
N LEU A 26 -2.90 -3.82 7.00
CA LEU A 26 -3.47 -4.94 6.26
C LEU A 26 -2.64 -5.25 5.00
N LEU A 27 -2.34 -4.22 4.20
CA LEU A 27 -1.56 -4.40 2.98
C LEU A 27 -0.15 -4.88 3.28
N GLY A 28 0.56 -4.24 4.21
CA GLY A 28 1.92 -4.61 4.59
C GLY A 28 2.03 -6.03 5.16
N ALA A 29 1.00 -6.51 5.86
CA ALA A 29 0.94 -7.87 6.37
C ALA A 29 0.56 -8.91 5.31
N TRP A 30 -0.36 -8.55 4.36
CA TRP A 30 -0.92 -9.47 3.37
C TRP A 30 -0.11 -9.57 2.07
N ALA A 31 0.62 -8.53 1.69
CA ALA A 31 1.35 -8.44 0.42
C ALA A 31 2.22 -9.67 0.15
N GLU A 32 2.28 -10.11 -1.10
CA GLU A 32 3.18 -11.18 -1.53
C GLU A 32 4.59 -10.63 -1.75
N LEU A 33 5.54 -11.08 -0.95
CA LEU A 33 6.93 -10.62 -0.96
C LEU A 33 7.94 -11.78 -1.10
N ALA A 34 7.46 -13.00 -1.34
CA ALA A 34 8.35 -14.17 -1.39
C ALA A 34 9.42 -14.00 -2.47
N ASN A 35 10.68 -14.23 -2.07
CA ASN A 35 11.86 -14.14 -2.93
C ASN A 35 12.14 -12.76 -3.56
N ALA A 36 11.48 -11.70 -3.12
CA ALA A 36 11.73 -10.34 -3.60
C ALA A 36 13.18 -9.92 -3.27
N LYS A 37 13.92 -9.49 -4.29
CA LYS A 37 15.25 -8.88 -4.16
C LYS A 37 15.17 -7.37 -4.20
N SER A 38 14.13 -6.83 -4.86
CA SER A 38 13.87 -5.42 -5.01
C SER A 38 12.38 -5.12 -4.81
N LEU A 39 12.08 -4.04 -4.08
CA LEU A 39 10.72 -3.62 -3.76
C LEU A 39 10.59 -2.11 -3.92
N LEU A 40 9.47 -1.69 -4.51
CA LEU A 40 9.08 -0.30 -4.66
C LEU A 40 7.80 -0.04 -3.84
N ASP A 41 7.85 0.93 -2.93
CA ASP A 41 6.70 1.45 -2.17
C ASP A 41 6.31 2.82 -2.75
N ILE A 42 5.17 2.88 -3.44
CA ILE A 42 4.69 4.09 -4.11
C ILE A 42 3.69 4.82 -3.20
N GLY A 43 3.99 6.09 -2.89
CA GLY A 43 3.23 6.87 -1.93
C GLY A 43 3.46 6.39 -0.50
N THR A 44 4.74 6.30 -0.13
CA THR A 44 5.15 5.66 1.15
C THR A 44 4.62 6.35 2.39
N GLY A 45 4.23 7.63 2.28
CA GLY A 45 3.76 8.42 3.41
C GLY A 45 4.80 8.47 4.54
N THR A 46 4.45 7.93 5.69
CA THR A 46 5.35 7.81 6.85
C THR A 46 6.41 6.70 6.72
N GLY A 47 6.43 5.95 5.62
CA GLY A 47 7.34 4.82 5.44
C GLY A 47 6.83 3.48 5.98
N LEU A 48 5.56 3.40 6.38
CA LEU A 48 5.00 2.21 7.03
C LEU A 48 5.16 0.95 6.18
N LEU A 49 4.74 0.98 4.91
CA LEU A 49 4.77 -0.20 4.03
C LEU A 49 6.20 -0.63 3.73
N ALA A 50 7.11 0.32 3.50
CA ALA A 50 8.53 0.05 3.31
C ALA A 50 9.15 -0.65 4.53
N LEU A 51 8.85 -0.20 5.76
CA LEU A 51 9.32 -0.81 7.01
C LEU A 51 8.75 -2.21 7.21
N MET A 52 7.44 -2.38 6.99
CA MET A 52 6.78 -3.69 7.09
C MET A 52 7.35 -4.68 6.05
N ALA A 53 7.63 -4.20 4.84
CA ALA A 53 8.26 -5.01 3.79
C ALA A 53 9.67 -5.44 4.18
N LYS A 54 10.48 -4.55 4.75
CA LYS A 54 11.83 -4.89 5.24
C LYS A 54 11.80 -5.90 6.38
N GLN A 55 10.84 -5.81 7.31
CA GLN A 55 10.67 -6.80 8.37
C GLN A 55 10.42 -8.20 7.79
N ARG A 56 9.64 -8.31 6.70
CA ARG A 56 9.28 -9.60 6.07
C ARG A 56 10.31 -10.09 5.05
N ALA A 57 10.99 -9.16 4.37
CA ALA A 57 12.01 -9.42 3.35
C ALA A 57 13.28 -8.61 3.64
N PRO A 58 14.03 -8.94 4.72
CA PRO A 58 15.14 -8.10 5.21
C PRO A 58 16.29 -7.96 4.22
N LYS A 59 16.42 -8.89 3.26
CA LYS A 59 17.46 -8.86 2.21
C LYS A 59 17.05 -8.03 0.98
N ALA A 60 15.77 -7.70 0.83
CA ALA A 60 15.29 -6.93 -0.30
C ALA A 60 15.83 -5.49 -0.26
N LYS A 61 16.20 -4.98 -1.43
CA LYS A 61 16.46 -3.55 -1.61
C LYS A 61 15.12 -2.84 -1.71
N VAL A 62 14.83 -1.92 -0.81
CA VAL A 62 13.57 -1.18 -0.79
C VAL A 62 13.80 0.26 -1.21
N VAL A 63 13.03 0.69 -2.21
CA VAL A 63 12.90 2.08 -2.63
C VAL A 63 11.50 2.56 -2.27
N ALA A 64 11.41 3.71 -1.64
CA ALA A 64 10.18 4.37 -1.23
C ALA A 64 10.05 5.70 -1.94
N ILE A 65 8.90 5.99 -2.53
CA ILE A 65 8.65 7.25 -3.25
C ILE A 65 7.52 8.00 -2.56
N GLU A 66 7.72 9.31 -2.36
CA GLU A 66 6.72 10.20 -1.78
C GLU A 66 6.82 11.60 -2.38
N VAL A 67 5.68 12.19 -2.68
CA VAL A 67 5.59 13.54 -3.26
C VAL A 67 5.48 14.63 -2.19
N ASP A 68 4.89 14.30 -1.04
CA ASP A 68 4.70 15.23 0.07
C ASP A 68 6.00 15.37 0.88
N VAL A 69 6.51 16.60 0.95
CA VAL A 69 7.76 16.90 1.66
C VAL A 69 7.68 16.62 3.16
N GLU A 70 6.53 16.88 3.78
CA GLU A 70 6.34 16.66 5.23
C GLU A 70 6.27 15.17 5.55
N ALA A 71 5.63 14.37 4.68
CA ALA A 71 5.65 12.91 4.79
C ALA A 71 7.06 12.34 4.57
N CYS A 72 7.82 12.89 3.62
CA CYS A 72 9.22 12.50 3.41
C CYS A 72 10.10 12.76 4.65
N ILE A 73 9.85 13.83 5.40
CA ILE A 73 10.59 14.10 6.64
C ILE A 73 10.31 13.03 7.68
N ASP A 74 9.04 12.67 7.88
CA ASP A 74 8.66 11.58 8.80
C ASP A 74 9.24 10.23 8.32
N ALA A 75 9.10 9.89 7.04
CA ALA A 75 9.64 8.64 6.48
C ALA A 75 11.16 8.53 6.65
N LYS A 76 11.90 9.58 6.33
CA LYS A 76 13.36 9.63 6.52
C LYS A 76 13.78 9.43 7.97
N PHE A 77 13.05 10.08 8.90
CA PHE A 77 13.27 9.89 10.33
C PHE A 77 13.00 8.44 10.74
N ASN A 78 11.88 7.86 10.29
CA ASN A 78 11.48 6.51 10.61
C ASN A 78 12.47 5.47 10.08
N PHE A 79 12.95 5.62 8.85
CA PHE A 79 13.97 4.73 8.29
C PHE A 79 15.28 4.81 9.08
N ALA A 80 15.77 6.02 9.36
CA ALA A 80 17.02 6.23 10.08
C ALA A 80 16.99 5.67 11.53
N ASN A 81 15.81 5.62 12.17
CA ASN A 81 15.62 5.10 13.52
C ASN A 81 15.06 3.66 13.56
N SER A 82 15.03 2.97 12.42
CA SER A 82 14.63 1.56 12.30
C SER A 82 15.84 0.64 12.20
N PRO A 83 15.66 -0.69 12.29
CA PRO A 83 16.71 -1.65 11.96
C PRO A 83 17.18 -1.61 10.49
N TRP A 84 16.54 -0.82 9.63
CA TRP A 84 16.77 -0.78 8.17
C TRP A 84 17.00 0.64 7.64
N PRO A 85 18.04 1.35 8.11
CA PRO A 85 18.32 2.73 7.70
C PRO A 85 18.72 2.85 6.21
N GLU A 86 18.98 1.73 5.55
CA GLU A 86 19.34 1.65 4.13
C GLU A 86 18.15 1.74 3.17
N ILE A 87 16.89 1.84 3.65
CA ILE A 87 15.72 2.08 2.79
C ILE A 87 15.95 3.40 2.03
N CYS A 88 15.91 3.32 0.70
CA CYS A 88 16.14 4.48 -0.16
C CYS A 88 14.84 5.28 -0.30
N LEU A 89 14.83 6.51 0.18
CA LEU A 89 13.70 7.43 0.00
C LEU A 89 13.98 8.37 -1.19
N HIS A 90 13.03 8.39 -2.13
CA HIS A 90 12.99 9.35 -3.23
C HIS A 90 11.83 10.34 -3.01
N HIS A 91 12.17 11.64 -2.88
CA HIS A 91 11.17 12.71 -2.83
C HIS A 91 10.83 13.14 -4.26
N GLY A 92 9.63 12.90 -4.69
CA GLY A 92 9.13 13.27 -6.02
C GLY A 92 7.93 12.47 -6.46
N ALA A 93 7.38 12.85 -7.61
CA ALA A 93 6.26 12.15 -8.21
C ALA A 93 6.74 10.88 -8.91
N ILE A 94 5.95 9.80 -8.83
CA ILE A 94 6.26 8.52 -9.46
C ILE A 94 6.42 8.66 -10.99
N GLN A 95 5.68 9.57 -11.62
CA GLN A 95 5.73 9.81 -13.07
C GLN A 95 7.11 10.31 -13.54
N SER A 96 7.87 10.93 -12.65
CA SER A 96 9.24 11.41 -12.95
C SER A 96 10.33 10.47 -12.47
N PHE A 97 9.97 9.42 -11.74
CA PHE A 97 10.94 8.47 -11.20
C PHE A 97 11.43 7.52 -12.29
N GLN A 98 12.74 7.34 -12.35
CA GLN A 98 13.40 6.40 -13.25
C GLN A 98 14.25 5.42 -12.45
N SER A 99 14.21 4.17 -12.84
CA SER A 99 15.06 3.12 -12.29
C SER A 99 15.84 2.42 -13.40
N THR A 100 17.10 2.11 -13.13
CA THR A 100 17.94 1.34 -14.07
C THR A 100 17.58 -0.14 -14.10
N GLN A 101 16.85 -0.62 -13.12
CA GLN A 101 16.40 -2.02 -13.01
C GLN A 101 14.92 -2.05 -12.61
N PRO A 102 14.15 -2.97 -13.16
CA PRO A 102 12.77 -3.17 -12.74
C PRO A 102 12.72 -3.78 -11.33
N PHE A 103 11.55 -3.68 -10.70
CA PHE A 103 11.31 -4.20 -9.36
C PHE A 103 10.63 -5.57 -9.39
N ASP A 104 10.98 -6.44 -8.42
CA ASP A 104 10.31 -7.73 -8.24
C ASP A 104 8.91 -7.54 -7.64
N VAL A 105 8.78 -6.58 -6.73
CA VAL A 105 7.52 -6.26 -6.05
C VAL A 105 7.28 -4.77 -6.05
N ILE A 106 6.05 -4.38 -6.37
CA ILE A 106 5.53 -3.03 -6.18
C ILE A 106 4.39 -3.11 -5.16
N ILE A 107 4.39 -2.19 -4.20
CA ILE A 107 3.34 -2.08 -3.19
C ILE A 107 2.84 -0.64 -3.15
N THR A 108 1.52 -0.46 -3.05
CA THR A 108 0.94 0.88 -2.97
C THR A 108 -0.41 0.86 -2.24
N ASN A 109 -0.60 1.85 -1.38
CA ASN A 109 -1.90 2.22 -0.81
C ASN A 109 -2.25 3.62 -1.34
N PRO A 110 -2.68 3.72 -2.61
CA PRO A 110 -2.82 5.00 -3.28
C PRO A 110 -3.97 5.82 -2.67
N PRO A 111 -3.90 7.16 -2.73
CA PRO A 111 -5.03 7.99 -2.37
C PRO A 111 -6.20 7.64 -3.30
N TYR A 112 -7.37 7.42 -2.72
CA TYR A 112 -8.59 7.19 -3.47
C TYR A 112 -9.47 8.42 -3.43
N PHE A 113 -10.00 8.78 -4.59
CA PHE A 113 -10.90 9.92 -4.71
C PHE A 113 -12.27 9.54 -4.15
N ASN A 114 -12.60 10.02 -2.94
CA ASN A 114 -13.98 9.99 -2.47
C ASN A 114 -14.82 10.93 -3.35
N ALA A 115 -15.45 10.37 -4.38
CA ALA A 115 -16.47 11.08 -5.16
C ALA A 115 -17.63 11.60 -4.28
N SER A 116 -17.74 11.13 -3.04
CA SER A 116 -18.75 11.54 -2.05
C SER A 116 -18.46 12.88 -1.36
N LEU A 117 -17.27 13.47 -1.54
CA LEU A 117 -16.96 14.84 -1.08
C LEU A 117 -17.05 15.84 -2.24
N LYS A 118 -18.02 15.71 -3.13
CA LYS A 118 -18.46 16.78 -4.02
C LYS A 118 -19.14 17.84 -3.16
N GLY A 119 -18.33 18.70 -2.52
CA GLY A 119 -18.82 19.97 -2.02
C GLY A 119 -19.08 20.89 -3.21
N ASP A 120 -20.08 21.77 -3.10
CA ASP A 120 -20.60 22.69 -4.11
C ASP A 120 -19.58 23.72 -4.65
N ASN A 121 -18.30 23.42 -4.72
CA ASN A 121 -17.24 24.33 -5.14
C ASN A 121 -16.46 23.74 -6.32
N GLU A 122 -16.96 24.00 -7.55
CA GLU A 122 -16.36 23.55 -8.82
C GLU A 122 -14.86 23.91 -8.94
N ALA A 123 -14.43 25.05 -8.39
CA ALA A 123 -13.02 25.47 -8.42
C ALA A 123 -12.10 24.56 -7.58
N ARG A 124 -12.60 24.00 -6.46
CA ARG A 124 -11.85 23.02 -5.66
C ARG A 124 -11.84 21.63 -6.30
N ASN A 125 -12.87 21.29 -7.05
CA ASN A 125 -12.94 20.03 -7.79
C ASN A 125 -11.96 20.04 -8.98
N THR A 126 -11.81 21.16 -9.68
CA THR A 126 -10.87 21.30 -10.79
C THR A 126 -9.40 21.20 -10.32
N ALA A 127 -9.04 21.84 -9.21
CA ALA A 127 -7.69 21.74 -8.63
C ALA A 127 -7.34 20.30 -8.16
N ARG A 128 -8.34 19.56 -7.65
CA ARG A 128 -8.14 18.15 -7.23
C ARG A 128 -8.05 17.17 -8.40
N HIS A 129 -8.59 17.51 -9.57
CA HIS A 129 -8.47 16.71 -10.79
C HIS A 129 -7.14 16.91 -11.52
N THR A 130 -6.43 18.01 -11.24
CA THR A 130 -5.14 18.33 -11.86
C THR A 130 -3.93 17.88 -11.03
N ASP A 131 -4.10 17.61 -9.71
CA ASP A 131 -2.97 17.37 -8.81
C ASP A 131 -2.88 15.95 -8.23
N GLY A 132 -3.76 15.00 -8.63
CA GLY A 132 -3.78 13.63 -8.09
C GLY A 132 -3.40 12.59 -9.13
N LEU A 133 -2.49 11.69 -8.80
CA LEU A 133 -2.11 10.52 -9.59
C LEU A 133 -3.35 9.63 -9.84
N GLY A 134 -3.83 9.59 -11.09
CA GLY A 134 -4.94 8.72 -11.50
C GLY A 134 -4.54 7.24 -11.52
N PHE A 135 -5.52 6.33 -11.42
CA PHE A 135 -5.22 4.89 -11.49
C PHE A 135 -4.53 4.49 -12.79
N SER A 136 -4.93 5.06 -13.92
CA SER A 136 -4.30 4.78 -15.22
C SER A 136 -2.83 5.15 -15.24
N GLU A 137 -2.48 6.32 -14.72
CA GLU A 137 -1.09 6.78 -14.64
C GLU A 137 -0.27 5.95 -13.65
N LEU A 138 -0.85 5.66 -12.48
CA LEU A 138 -0.20 4.78 -11.48
C LEU A 138 0.12 3.42 -12.09
N ILE A 139 -0.85 2.79 -12.76
CA ILE A 139 -0.68 1.48 -13.39
C ILE A 139 0.36 1.55 -14.53
N GLU A 140 0.38 2.65 -15.29
CA GLU A 140 1.39 2.87 -16.34
C GLU A 140 2.80 2.94 -15.74
N CYS A 141 3.02 3.77 -14.71
CA CYS A 141 4.29 3.83 -14.00
C CYS A 141 4.69 2.46 -13.41
N CYS A 142 3.73 1.73 -12.82
CA CYS A 142 4.00 0.36 -12.33
C CYS A 142 4.44 -0.56 -13.48
N THR A 143 3.82 -0.45 -14.66
CA THR A 143 4.17 -1.28 -15.83
C THR A 143 5.56 -0.98 -16.35
N GLU A 144 5.93 0.30 -16.45
CA GLU A 144 7.26 0.74 -16.89
C GLU A 144 8.39 0.29 -15.94
N LEU A 145 8.10 0.19 -14.64
CA LEU A 145 9.05 -0.21 -13.60
C LEU A 145 9.05 -1.72 -13.34
N SER A 146 8.36 -2.51 -14.16
CA SER A 146 8.15 -3.94 -13.99
C SER A 146 8.94 -4.80 -14.97
N HIS A 147 9.19 -6.03 -14.59
CA HIS A 147 9.54 -7.14 -15.48
C HIS A 147 8.44 -8.21 -15.47
N ALA A 148 8.56 -9.23 -16.31
CA ALA A 148 7.50 -10.23 -16.52
C ALA A 148 7.03 -10.97 -15.24
N ASN A 149 7.84 -11.04 -14.18
CA ASN A 149 7.51 -11.70 -12.92
C ASN A 149 7.22 -10.70 -11.78
N THR A 150 7.08 -9.43 -12.06
CA THR A 150 6.76 -8.42 -11.05
C THR A 150 5.37 -8.68 -10.46
N LEU A 151 5.26 -8.53 -9.15
CA LEU A 151 4.02 -8.60 -8.40
C LEU A 151 3.62 -7.19 -7.95
N LEU A 152 2.37 -6.78 -8.24
CA LEU A 152 1.82 -5.51 -7.79
C LEU A 152 0.78 -5.76 -6.68
N ASN A 153 1.04 -5.24 -5.49
CA ASN A 153 0.17 -5.35 -4.31
C ASN A 153 -0.52 -4.01 -4.03
N VAL A 154 -1.85 -4.02 -3.96
CA VAL A 154 -2.66 -2.81 -3.79
C VAL A 154 -3.77 -3.04 -2.79
N ILE A 155 -4.09 -2.02 -1.99
CA ILE A 155 -5.34 -1.97 -1.20
C ILE A 155 -6.20 -0.80 -1.65
N LEU A 156 -7.49 -1.04 -1.85
CA LEU A 156 -8.46 -0.01 -2.22
C LEU A 156 -9.80 -0.24 -1.52
N PRO A 157 -10.66 0.80 -1.38
CA PRO A 157 -12.08 0.59 -1.11
C PRO A 157 -12.71 -0.30 -2.17
N CYS A 158 -13.62 -1.19 -1.77
CA CYS A 158 -14.29 -2.11 -2.71
C CYS A 158 -14.96 -1.39 -3.90
N LYS A 159 -15.42 -0.15 -3.70
CA LYS A 159 -16.04 0.65 -4.76
C LYS A 159 -15.05 1.03 -5.87
N GLU A 160 -13.80 1.24 -5.51
CA GLU A 160 -12.73 1.64 -6.43
C GLU A 160 -12.02 0.43 -7.06
N ALA A 161 -12.08 -0.72 -6.39
CA ALA A 161 -11.35 -1.92 -6.79
C ALA A 161 -11.73 -2.40 -8.20
N SER A 162 -13.02 -2.38 -8.57
CA SER A 162 -13.47 -2.82 -9.89
C SER A 162 -12.88 -1.97 -11.02
N SER A 163 -12.88 -0.64 -10.86
CA SER A 163 -12.30 0.28 -11.84
C SER A 163 -10.78 0.08 -11.97
N PHE A 164 -10.09 -0.13 -10.84
CA PHE A 164 -8.65 -0.41 -10.86
C PHE A 164 -8.33 -1.72 -11.58
N ILE A 165 -9.10 -2.79 -11.31
CA ILE A 165 -8.93 -4.10 -11.96
C ILE A 165 -9.09 -4.00 -13.47
N GLU A 166 -10.13 -3.29 -13.95
CA GLU A 166 -10.36 -3.09 -15.39
C GLU A 166 -9.20 -2.34 -16.05
N GLN A 167 -8.73 -1.25 -15.43
CA GLN A 167 -7.61 -0.46 -15.96
C GLN A 167 -6.30 -1.26 -15.93
N ALA A 168 -6.04 -2.02 -14.87
CA ALA A 168 -4.87 -2.88 -14.75
C ALA A 168 -4.86 -3.95 -15.86
N LYS A 169 -6.02 -4.57 -16.12
CA LYS A 169 -6.19 -5.55 -17.21
C LYS A 169 -5.86 -4.98 -18.58
N CYS A 170 -6.25 -3.72 -18.85
CA CYS A 170 -5.93 -3.05 -20.12
C CYS A 170 -4.41 -2.84 -20.31
N LYS A 171 -3.62 -2.84 -19.23
CA LYS A 171 -2.15 -2.73 -19.24
C LYS A 171 -1.44 -4.08 -19.09
N GLY A 172 -2.17 -5.19 -19.19
CA GLY A 172 -1.63 -6.56 -19.16
C GLY A 172 -1.50 -7.19 -17.78
N TRP A 173 -1.95 -6.52 -16.72
CA TRP A 173 -1.96 -7.08 -15.38
C TRP A 173 -3.15 -8.01 -15.16
N ASN A 174 -2.89 -9.21 -14.65
CA ASN A 174 -3.90 -10.19 -14.28
C ASN A 174 -4.09 -10.17 -12.76
N LEU A 175 -5.33 -10.12 -12.29
CA LEU A 175 -5.64 -10.26 -10.87
C LEU A 175 -5.38 -11.70 -10.44
N ALA A 176 -4.33 -11.94 -9.67
CA ALA A 176 -3.93 -13.27 -9.21
C ALA A 176 -4.58 -13.64 -7.87
N ARG A 177 -4.72 -12.67 -6.95
CA ARG A 177 -5.32 -12.91 -5.64
C ARG A 177 -6.11 -11.69 -5.17
N MET A 178 -7.26 -11.93 -4.52
CA MET A 178 -8.09 -10.89 -3.94
C MET A 178 -8.57 -11.31 -2.55
N CYS A 179 -8.47 -10.40 -1.58
CA CYS A 179 -9.05 -10.60 -0.27
C CYS A 179 -9.99 -9.44 0.06
N ASN A 180 -11.28 -9.76 0.26
CA ASN A 180 -12.30 -8.80 0.63
C ASN A 180 -12.35 -8.65 2.15
N VAL A 181 -12.06 -7.43 2.65
CA VAL A 181 -11.96 -7.13 4.08
C VAL A 181 -13.23 -6.43 4.56
N ARG A 182 -13.81 -6.96 5.65
CA ARG A 182 -14.92 -6.34 6.38
C ARG A 182 -14.52 -6.06 7.83
N THR A 183 -15.12 -5.02 8.40
CA THR A 183 -14.84 -4.66 9.80
C THR A 183 -15.41 -5.69 10.75
N THR A 184 -16.66 -6.16 10.53
CA THR A 184 -17.35 -7.19 11.32
C THR A 184 -18.13 -8.10 10.37
N LEU A 185 -18.55 -9.27 10.82
CA LEU A 185 -19.36 -10.21 10.04
C LEU A 185 -20.71 -9.62 9.56
N ARG A 186 -21.23 -8.63 10.29
CA ARG A 186 -22.53 -7.98 9.97
C ARG A 186 -22.40 -6.89 8.91
N LYS A 187 -21.18 -6.41 8.62
CA LYS A 187 -20.94 -5.34 7.64
C LYS A 187 -20.48 -5.93 6.30
N PRO A 188 -20.88 -5.35 5.18
CA PRO A 188 -20.32 -5.72 3.88
C PRO A 188 -18.82 -5.42 3.83
N PRO A 189 -18.07 -6.07 2.94
CA PRO A 189 -16.67 -5.71 2.68
C PRO A 189 -16.53 -4.25 2.31
N SER A 190 -15.50 -3.61 2.85
CA SER A 190 -15.21 -2.19 2.64
C SER A 190 -13.87 -1.96 1.94
N ARG A 191 -12.96 -2.94 1.96
CA ARG A 191 -11.65 -2.90 1.32
C ARG A 191 -11.40 -4.18 0.55
N SER A 192 -10.61 -4.04 -0.51
CA SER A 192 -10.08 -5.16 -1.29
C SER A 192 -8.55 -5.07 -1.29
N LEU A 193 -7.90 -6.10 -0.78
CA LEU A 193 -6.48 -6.36 -0.97
C LEU A 193 -6.34 -7.13 -2.29
N MET A 194 -5.48 -6.67 -3.17
CA MET A 194 -5.35 -7.20 -4.52
C MET A 194 -3.88 -7.45 -4.85
N LEU A 195 -3.62 -8.61 -5.42
CA LEU A 195 -2.33 -8.99 -6.00
C LEU A 195 -2.51 -9.15 -7.51
N PHE A 196 -1.69 -8.45 -8.25
CA PHE A 196 -1.65 -8.55 -9.71
C PHE A 196 -0.31 -9.13 -10.17
N SER A 197 -0.35 -9.84 -11.29
CA SER A 197 0.79 -10.43 -11.99
C SER A 197 0.70 -10.12 -13.47
N LEU A 198 1.84 -9.98 -14.16
CA LEU A 198 1.90 -9.90 -15.62
C LEU A 198 1.82 -11.29 -16.28
N GLN A 199 1.93 -12.36 -15.48
CA GLN A 199 1.70 -13.73 -15.95
C GLN A 199 0.20 -14.07 -15.92
N PRO A 200 -0.27 -14.93 -16.83
CA PRO A 200 -1.63 -15.45 -16.75
C PRO A 200 -1.87 -16.18 -15.43
N GLU A 201 -2.89 -15.76 -14.68
CA GLU A 201 -3.22 -16.31 -13.37
C GLU A 201 -4.73 -16.55 -13.25
N VAL A 202 -5.10 -17.57 -12.47
CA VAL A 202 -6.49 -17.78 -12.04
C VAL A 202 -6.66 -17.10 -10.68
N CYS A 203 -7.54 -16.11 -10.62
CA CYS A 203 -7.76 -15.33 -9.41
C CYS A 203 -8.24 -16.20 -8.24
N GLN A 204 -7.50 -16.18 -7.16
CA GLN A 204 -7.89 -16.76 -5.87
C GLN A 204 -8.58 -15.70 -5.02
N THR A 205 -9.84 -15.94 -4.65
CA THR A 205 -10.61 -15.01 -3.83
C THR A 205 -10.78 -15.53 -2.41
N SER A 206 -10.58 -14.63 -1.44
CA SER A 206 -10.76 -14.89 -0.01
C SER A 206 -11.48 -13.72 0.68
N SER A 207 -11.77 -13.88 1.97
CA SER A 207 -12.29 -12.80 2.80
C SER A 207 -11.60 -12.76 4.15
N LEU A 208 -11.55 -11.58 4.75
CA LEU A 208 -11.01 -11.33 6.08
C LEU A 208 -12.02 -10.50 6.90
N THR A 209 -12.25 -10.88 8.13
CA THR A 209 -13.01 -10.09 9.10
C THR A 209 -12.06 -9.54 10.15
N ILE A 210 -12.10 -8.22 10.44
CA ILE A 210 -11.17 -7.61 11.39
C ILE A 210 -11.57 -7.93 12.84
N HIS A 211 -12.84 -7.76 13.18
CA HIS A 211 -13.32 -7.94 14.55
C HIS A 211 -14.19 -9.19 14.69
N ALA A 212 -13.95 -9.94 15.76
CA ALA A 212 -14.78 -11.06 16.16
C ALA A 212 -16.19 -10.62 16.58
N ALA A 213 -17.15 -11.54 16.55
CA ALA A 213 -18.54 -11.25 16.93
C ALA A 213 -18.69 -10.88 18.40
N GLU A 214 -17.84 -11.43 19.26
CA GLU A 214 -17.84 -11.27 20.72
C GLU A 214 -16.95 -10.11 21.20
N GLY A 215 -16.37 -9.34 20.28
CA GLY A 215 -15.44 -8.25 20.56
C GLY A 215 -13.98 -8.64 20.36
N GLY A 216 -13.09 -7.65 20.29
CA GLY A 216 -11.68 -7.87 19.95
C GLY A 216 -11.44 -8.13 18.47
N TYR A 217 -10.25 -8.58 18.15
CA TYR A 217 -9.85 -8.95 16.80
C TYR A 217 -10.18 -10.42 16.51
N SER A 218 -10.47 -10.73 15.25
CA SER A 218 -10.66 -12.11 14.81
C SER A 218 -9.34 -12.87 14.79
N ASP A 219 -9.38 -14.19 14.87
CA ASP A 219 -8.21 -15.06 14.79
C ASP A 219 -7.48 -14.90 13.45
N GLU A 220 -8.24 -14.68 12.36
CA GLU A 220 -7.70 -14.44 11.03
C GLU A 220 -6.88 -13.15 10.98
N TYR A 221 -7.42 -12.05 11.55
CA TYR A 221 -6.72 -10.76 11.61
C TYR A 221 -5.51 -10.82 12.55
N VAL A 222 -5.63 -11.47 13.70
CA VAL A 222 -4.51 -11.71 14.62
C VAL A 222 -3.42 -12.53 13.92
N SER A 223 -3.79 -13.63 13.24
CA SER A 223 -2.83 -14.45 12.50
C SER A 223 -2.08 -13.66 11.43
N LEU A 224 -2.77 -12.75 10.73
CA LEU A 224 -2.17 -11.91 9.71
C LEU A 224 -1.22 -10.85 10.28
N CYS A 225 -1.59 -10.21 11.39
CA CYS A 225 -0.92 -8.99 11.87
C CYS A 225 -0.05 -9.19 13.12
N LYS A 226 -0.08 -10.38 13.75
CA LYS A 226 0.61 -10.66 15.02
C LYS A 226 2.11 -10.35 15.02
N ASP A 227 2.78 -10.46 13.87
CA ASP A 227 4.22 -10.21 13.77
C ASP A 227 4.58 -8.72 13.84
N PHE A 228 3.58 -7.85 13.73
CA PHE A 228 3.75 -6.40 13.75
C PHE A 228 3.29 -5.75 15.05
N TYR A 229 2.08 -6.06 15.53
CA TYR A 229 1.52 -5.43 16.72
C TYR A 229 2.18 -5.91 18.02
N LEU A 230 2.39 -4.98 18.96
CA LEU A 230 2.98 -5.31 20.27
C LEU A 230 2.13 -6.29 21.10
N LYS A 231 0.81 -6.17 20.99
CA LYS A 231 -0.16 -6.96 21.76
C LYS A 231 -1.18 -7.57 20.82
N MET A 232 -0.80 -8.68 20.23
CA MET A 232 -1.65 -9.61 19.49
C MET A 232 -1.21 -11.04 19.75
#